data_918ede7010a409e8692c631bce3ce79f
#
_entry.id   918ede7010a409e8692c631bce3ce79f
#
_cell.length_a   1.000
_cell.length_b   1.000
_cell.length_c   1.000
_cell.angle_alpha   90.00
_cell.angle_beta   90.00
_cell.angle_gamma   90.00
#
_symmetry.space_group_name_H-M   'P 1'
#
loop_
_entity.id
_entity.type
_entity.pdbx_description
1 polymer ?
#
loop_
_entity_poly.entity_id
_entity_poly.type
_entity_poly.pdbx_seq_one_letter_code
_entity_poly.pdbx_strand_id
1 'polypeptide(L)'
;MFEQIRSAQPQAASLGLDEDVEPRTHDSGRSEERSTAKVRRLLFVNQYYWPDHASTAQHLTDLAESLAARDFECHVLCAQSRYGSGEPARPAYEVHEGVHIHRVLATSLGRSSTLTRMTDYLSFYARAVLKAAWMPRFDAVVTLTTPPLIGLIGTLLRRLKGTPHVCWSMDLHPDASLALRRMSSRNPLVRGLAWLSDLVYRQADRVVVLGPYMGDRVRVKGVRVDRLVTIPVWSRRDQVYPVEREANPMRRSLGLDGKFVAMYSGNLGLAHSFDEFLYAACRLRDRDDLVFLFVGAGPRAEEVRSARDREGLTNVRLLDYVPRDELHRSLSVADVHLISMRPEMTGIVVPGKLYGIMAAGRPALFVGPAHCESADTIRRAGCGFTIAPGDGEGVASALTTLAADLNLAHQMGQKGRLNFLATHERKLCCYQWLELIRNTVSRPSAVAVSAPIPALRSAMAPAGSIRPAAR
;
A
#
# COMPACT_ATOMS: atom_id res chain seq x y z
N MET A 1 28.22 -8.64 -8.18
CA MET A 1 28.21 -8.83 -6.72
C MET A 1 26.99 -9.66 -6.24
N PHE A 2 25.90 -9.76 -7.00
CA PHE A 2 24.70 -10.54 -6.63
C PHE A 2 24.72 -12.01 -7.13
N GLU A 3 25.59 -12.40 -8.05
CA GLU A 3 25.67 -13.78 -8.56
C GLU A 3 26.42 -14.76 -7.66
N GLN A 4 27.19 -14.33 -6.69
CA GLN A 4 28.00 -15.19 -5.82
C GLN A 4 27.26 -15.75 -4.58
N ILE A 5 25.99 -15.39 -4.35
CA ILE A 5 25.25 -15.78 -3.14
C ILE A 5 24.41 -17.06 -3.34
N ARG A 6 24.36 -17.66 -4.55
CA ARG A 6 23.49 -18.80 -4.86
C ARG A 6 23.95 -20.19 -4.37
N SER A 7 25.11 -20.32 -3.72
CA SER A 7 25.71 -21.65 -3.46
C SER A 7 25.84 -22.09 -2.00
N ALA A 8 25.07 -21.54 -1.06
CA ALA A 8 25.11 -22.02 0.32
C ALA A 8 23.69 -22.22 0.86
N GLN A 9 23.15 -23.41 0.72
CA GLN A 9 22.00 -23.86 1.49
C GLN A 9 22.48 -24.58 2.76
N PRO A 10 22.10 -24.15 3.96
CA PRO A 10 22.14 -24.98 5.16
C PRO A 10 20.78 -25.67 5.33
N GLN A 11 20.85 -26.96 5.63
CA GLN A 11 19.71 -27.83 5.99
C GLN A 11 18.95 -27.25 7.19
N ALA A 12 17.64 -27.12 7.03
CA ALA A 12 16.72 -26.71 8.08
C ALA A 12 16.58 -27.84 9.11
N ALA A 13 16.96 -27.55 10.35
CA ALA A 13 16.57 -28.35 11.51
C ALA A 13 15.14 -27.99 11.90
N SER A 14 14.29 -29.01 11.96
CA SER A 14 12.89 -29.00 12.34
C SER A 14 12.71 -28.59 13.82
N LEU A 15 11.98 -27.52 14.07
CA LEU A 15 11.23 -27.35 15.32
C LEU A 15 9.75 -27.35 14.96
N GLY A 16 9.08 -28.45 15.32
CA GLY A 16 7.68 -28.68 15.06
C GLY A 16 6.77 -27.77 15.86
N LEU A 17 5.83 -27.19 15.17
CA LEU A 17 4.51 -26.80 15.62
C LEU A 17 3.56 -27.07 14.45
N ASP A 18 3.26 -28.36 14.28
CA ASP A 18 2.05 -28.82 13.62
C ASP A 18 0.91 -28.71 14.62
N GLU A 19 -0.15 -28.06 14.22
CA GLU A 19 -1.51 -28.39 14.63
C GLU A 19 -2.52 -27.72 13.68
N ASP A 20 -2.71 -28.39 12.52
CA ASP A 20 -3.97 -28.33 11.79
C ASP A 20 -4.78 -29.57 12.22
N VAL A 21 -5.62 -29.44 13.25
CA VAL A 21 -6.61 -30.46 13.60
C VAL A 21 -7.92 -30.10 12.89
N GLU A 22 -8.17 -30.75 11.78
CA GLU A 22 -9.53 -30.88 11.24
C GLU A 22 -10.26 -32.02 11.97
N PRO A 23 -11.50 -31.82 12.44
CA PRO A 23 -12.32 -32.91 12.91
C PRO A 23 -12.92 -33.67 11.70
N ARG A 24 -12.47 -34.89 11.46
CA ARG A 24 -13.15 -35.82 10.57
C ARG A 24 -14.42 -36.30 11.23
N THR A 25 -15.56 -35.87 10.72
CA THR A 25 -16.82 -36.58 10.94
C THR A 25 -17.18 -37.32 9.63
N HIS A 26 -17.12 -38.67 9.71
CA HIS A 26 -17.80 -39.49 8.74
C HIS A 26 -19.30 -39.29 8.86
N ASP A 27 -19.93 -38.80 7.81
CA ASP A 27 -21.33 -39.05 7.54
C ASP A 27 -21.48 -39.48 6.08
N SER A 28 -21.91 -40.73 5.93
CA SER A 28 -22.20 -41.38 4.67
C SER A 28 -23.62 -41.01 4.26
N GLY A 29 -23.76 -40.42 3.07
CA GLY A 29 -25.01 -40.46 2.35
C GLY A 29 -25.78 -39.14 2.27
N ARG A 30 -25.25 -38.17 1.55
CA ARG A 30 -26.07 -37.21 0.81
C ARG A 30 -25.47 -37.01 -0.57
N SER A 31 -26.22 -37.46 -1.58
CA SER A 31 -25.99 -37.13 -2.98
C SER A 31 -25.74 -35.65 -3.13
N GLU A 32 -24.56 -35.28 -3.59
CA GLU A 32 -24.19 -33.90 -3.95
C GLU A 32 -25.11 -33.42 -5.09
N GLU A 33 -26.21 -32.77 -4.75
CA GLU A 33 -26.74 -31.71 -5.58
C GLU A 33 -25.71 -30.58 -5.57
N ARG A 34 -24.71 -30.64 -6.45
CA ARG A 34 -23.94 -29.46 -6.85
C ARG A 34 -24.96 -28.47 -7.40
N SER A 35 -25.44 -27.60 -6.52
CA SER A 35 -26.14 -26.37 -6.91
C SER A 35 -25.30 -25.74 -8.02
N THR A 36 -25.86 -25.65 -9.23
CA THR A 36 -25.30 -24.91 -10.36
C THR A 36 -25.35 -23.41 -10.08
N ALA A 37 -24.75 -22.99 -8.98
CA ALA A 37 -24.59 -21.59 -8.66
C ALA A 37 -23.77 -20.96 -9.79
N LYS A 38 -24.40 -20.06 -10.54
CA LYS A 38 -23.78 -19.35 -11.66
C LYS A 38 -22.48 -18.71 -11.18
N VAL A 39 -21.36 -19.12 -11.76
CA VAL A 39 -20.03 -18.52 -11.47
C VAL A 39 -20.12 -17.02 -11.71
N ARG A 40 -19.77 -16.24 -10.69
CA ARG A 40 -19.84 -14.78 -10.73
C ARG A 40 -18.59 -14.22 -11.41
N ARG A 41 -18.79 -13.34 -12.39
CA ARG A 41 -17.73 -12.78 -13.22
C ARG A 41 -17.39 -11.37 -12.78
N LEU A 42 -16.12 -11.14 -12.46
CA LEU A 42 -15.62 -9.86 -12.00
C LEU A 42 -14.64 -9.26 -13.03
N LEU A 43 -14.75 -7.95 -13.25
CA LEU A 43 -13.79 -7.19 -14.04
C LEU A 43 -13.01 -6.22 -13.13
N PHE A 44 -11.71 -6.33 -13.14
CA PHE A 44 -10.80 -5.35 -12.54
C PHE A 44 -10.19 -4.49 -13.63
N VAL A 45 -10.08 -3.19 -13.41
CA VAL A 45 -9.49 -2.25 -14.38
C VAL A 45 -8.42 -1.43 -13.69
N ASN A 46 -7.17 -1.61 -14.13
CA ASN A 46 -6.01 -0.84 -13.68
C ASN A 46 -4.96 -0.83 -14.80
N GLN A 47 -4.14 0.22 -14.90
CA GLN A 47 -3.11 0.26 -15.94
C GLN A 47 -2.05 -0.82 -15.74
N TYR A 48 -1.67 -1.08 -14.49
CA TYR A 48 -0.62 -2.02 -14.12
C TYR A 48 -1.20 -3.25 -13.43
N TYR A 49 -0.70 -4.41 -13.80
CA TYR A 49 -1.04 -5.69 -13.21
C TYR A 49 0.19 -6.61 -13.23
N TRP A 50 0.06 -7.82 -12.68
CA TRP A 50 1.14 -8.82 -12.67
C TRP A 50 1.90 -8.90 -13.99
N PRO A 51 3.25 -9.01 -13.92
CA PRO A 51 4.16 -8.99 -12.78
C PRO A 51 4.75 -7.59 -12.48
N ASP A 52 4.00 -6.50 -12.68
CA ASP A 52 4.48 -5.14 -12.41
C ASP A 52 4.76 -4.91 -10.91
N HIS A 53 5.80 -4.11 -10.62
CA HIS A 53 6.20 -3.79 -9.24
C HIS A 53 5.45 -2.60 -8.63
N ALA A 54 4.53 -1.97 -9.37
CA ALA A 54 3.72 -0.89 -8.84
C ALA A 54 2.84 -1.38 -7.69
N SER A 55 2.72 -0.59 -6.61
CA SER A 55 1.93 -0.97 -5.43
C SER A 55 0.49 -1.34 -5.79
N THR A 56 -0.16 -0.57 -6.67
CA THR A 56 -1.51 -0.86 -7.15
C THR A 56 -1.61 -2.18 -7.90
N ALA A 57 -0.57 -2.55 -8.67
CA ALA A 57 -0.51 -3.84 -9.35
C ALA A 57 -0.39 -5.00 -8.35
N GLN A 58 0.47 -4.87 -7.35
CA GLN A 58 0.71 -5.92 -6.36
C GLN A 58 -0.54 -6.22 -5.53
N HIS A 59 -1.21 -5.18 -5.01
CA HIS A 59 -2.45 -5.36 -4.25
C HIS A 59 -3.59 -5.90 -5.11
N LEU A 60 -3.68 -5.46 -6.38
CA LEU A 60 -4.68 -6.00 -7.30
C LEU A 60 -4.41 -7.48 -7.64
N THR A 61 -3.15 -7.86 -7.83
CA THR A 61 -2.76 -9.25 -8.06
C THR A 61 -3.16 -10.13 -6.87
N ASP A 62 -2.78 -9.75 -5.66
CA ASP A 62 -3.13 -10.46 -4.44
C ASP A 62 -4.66 -10.64 -4.28
N LEU A 63 -5.43 -9.59 -4.59
CA LEU A 63 -6.89 -9.64 -4.48
C LEU A 63 -7.52 -10.52 -5.57
N ALA A 64 -7.13 -10.33 -6.84
CA ALA A 64 -7.70 -11.07 -7.96
C ALA A 64 -7.44 -12.58 -7.85
N GLU A 65 -6.21 -12.98 -7.51
CA GLU A 65 -5.84 -14.37 -7.23
C GLU A 65 -6.61 -14.95 -6.05
N SER A 66 -6.74 -14.17 -4.95
CA SER A 66 -7.51 -14.59 -3.77
C SER A 66 -8.99 -14.82 -4.07
N LEU A 67 -9.58 -14.05 -4.97
CA LEU A 67 -10.98 -14.22 -5.38
C LEU A 67 -11.13 -15.33 -6.43
N ALA A 68 -10.19 -15.46 -7.37
CA ALA A 68 -10.19 -16.54 -8.35
C ALA A 68 -10.11 -17.92 -7.68
N ALA A 69 -9.37 -18.03 -6.57
CA ALA A 69 -9.32 -19.24 -5.76
C ALA A 69 -10.64 -19.55 -5.00
N ARG A 70 -11.69 -18.72 -5.13
CA ARG A 70 -12.97 -18.78 -4.37
C ARG A 70 -14.20 -18.55 -5.24
N ASP A 71 -14.45 -19.38 -6.23
CA ASP A 71 -15.70 -19.39 -7.02
C ASP A 71 -16.00 -18.10 -7.83
N PHE A 72 -14.99 -17.25 -8.10
CA PHE A 72 -15.12 -16.09 -8.97
C PHE A 72 -14.29 -16.27 -10.26
N GLU A 73 -14.90 -15.97 -11.40
CA GLU A 73 -14.19 -15.82 -12.67
C GLU A 73 -13.64 -14.39 -12.74
N CYS A 74 -12.35 -14.23 -12.42
CA CYS A 74 -11.70 -12.93 -12.33
C CYS A 74 -11.05 -12.54 -13.66
N HIS A 75 -11.41 -11.37 -14.20
CA HIS A 75 -10.81 -10.76 -15.37
C HIS A 75 -10.12 -9.46 -14.99
N VAL A 76 -8.94 -9.22 -15.54
CA VAL A 76 -8.19 -7.96 -15.36
C VAL A 76 -7.95 -7.31 -16.71
N LEU A 77 -8.35 -6.06 -16.84
CA LEU A 77 -8.05 -5.22 -18.00
C LEU A 77 -6.91 -4.26 -17.64
N CYS A 78 -5.75 -4.41 -18.31
CA CYS A 78 -4.55 -3.63 -18.01
C CYS A 78 -3.79 -3.25 -19.29
N ALA A 79 -2.69 -2.47 -19.15
CA ALA A 79 -1.82 -2.14 -20.25
C ALA A 79 -0.85 -3.30 -20.56
N GLN A 80 -0.47 -3.40 -21.82
CA GLN A 80 0.53 -4.38 -22.28
C GLN A 80 1.97 -3.95 -21.96
N SER A 81 2.21 -2.63 -21.79
CA SER A 81 3.51 -2.06 -21.44
C SER A 81 3.80 -2.18 -19.95
N ARG A 82 5.07 -2.42 -19.61
CA ARG A 82 5.55 -2.49 -18.21
C ARG A 82 5.78 -1.13 -17.57
N TYR A 83 5.73 -1.14 -16.23
CA TYR A 83 6.19 -0.04 -15.41
C TYR A 83 7.73 0.04 -15.47
N GLY A 84 8.28 0.83 -16.38
CA GLY A 84 9.66 1.35 -16.25
C GLY A 84 10.77 0.73 -17.08
N SER A 85 10.57 -0.18 -18.07
CA SER A 85 11.69 -0.73 -18.84
C SER A 85 11.33 -1.33 -20.19
N GLY A 86 12.31 -1.36 -21.11
CA GLY A 86 12.26 -1.88 -22.48
C GLY A 86 12.20 -3.40 -22.61
N GLU A 87 11.50 -4.11 -21.76
CA GLU A 87 11.27 -5.55 -21.93
C GLU A 87 10.23 -5.83 -23.02
N PRO A 88 10.27 -7.03 -23.64
CA PRO A 88 9.37 -7.40 -24.75
C PRO A 88 7.90 -7.32 -24.31
N ALA A 89 7.04 -6.97 -25.28
CA ALA A 89 5.61 -6.87 -25.09
C ALA A 89 5.03 -8.23 -24.66
N ARG A 90 4.19 -8.21 -23.64
CA ARG A 90 3.52 -9.40 -23.12
C ARG A 90 2.35 -9.81 -24.00
N PRO A 91 1.85 -11.06 -23.91
CA PRO A 91 0.69 -11.50 -24.66
C PRO A 91 -0.54 -10.63 -24.34
N ALA A 92 -1.36 -10.40 -25.36
CA ALA A 92 -2.59 -9.61 -25.24
C ALA A 92 -3.62 -10.29 -24.33
N TYR A 93 -3.50 -11.62 -24.18
CA TYR A 93 -4.32 -12.44 -23.28
C TYR A 93 -3.49 -13.57 -22.71
N GLU A 94 -3.63 -13.81 -21.41
CA GLU A 94 -3.12 -14.99 -20.73
C GLU A 94 -3.96 -15.28 -19.47
N VAL A 95 -3.79 -16.47 -18.92
CA VAL A 95 -4.36 -16.84 -17.61
C VAL A 95 -3.20 -17.08 -16.65
N HIS A 96 -3.26 -16.42 -15.48
CA HIS A 96 -2.28 -16.56 -14.42
C HIS A 96 -2.98 -16.75 -13.08
N GLU A 97 -2.68 -17.83 -12.36
CA GLU A 97 -3.30 -18.15 -11.05
C GLU A 97 -4.85 -18.05 -11.09
N GLY A 98 -5.45 -18.56 -12.17
CA GLY A 98 -6.91 -18.52 -12.38
C GLY A 98 -7.48 -17.16 -12.78
N VAL A 99 -6.66 -16.16 -12.98
CA VAL A 99 -7.08 -14.81 -13.39
C VAL A 99 -6.88 -14.63 -14.90
N HIS A 100 -7.94 -14.23 -15.61
CA HIS A 100 -7.93 -13.92 -17.04
C HIS A 100 -7.41 -12.50 -17.28
N ILE A 101 -6.22 -12.36 -17.83
CA ILE A 101 -5.56 -11.07 -18.03
C ILE A 101 -5.74 -10.62 -19.48
N HIS A 102 -6.42 -9.49 -19.66
CA HIS A 102 -6.63 -8.84 -20.96
C HIS A 102 -5.74 -7.59 -21.04
N ARG A 103 -4.73 -7.61 -21.89
CA ARG A 103 -3.83 -6.47 -22.07
C ARG A 103 -4.17 -5.70 -23.33
N VAL A 104 -4.25 -4.39 -23.20
CA VAL A 104 -4.41 -3.47 -24.32
C VAL A 104 -3.09 -2.76 -24.62
N LEU A 105 -2.78 -2.62 -25.89
CA LEU A 105 -1.62 -1.83 -26.32
C LEU A 105 -1.80 -0.39 -25.83
N ALA A 106 -0.78 0.14 -25.20
CA ALA A 106 -0.67 1.56 -24.90
C ALA A 106 0.66 2.05 -25.45
N THR A 107 0.75 3.30 -25.85
CA THR A 107 2.04 3.88 -26.20
C THR A 107 2.94 3.86 -24.96
N SER A 108 4.22 3.64 -25.16
CA SER A 108 5.25 3.61 -24.11
C SER A 108 6.33 4.62 -24.47
N LEU A 109 5.93 5.91 -24.56
CA LEU A 109 6.83 7.01 -24.90
C LEU A 109 7.72 7.43 -23.71
N GLY A 110 7.48 6.83 -22.53
CA GLY A 110 8.27 7.05 -21.34
C GLY A 110 7.78 8.21 -20.47
N ARG A 111 8.53 8.46 -19.37
CA ARG A 111 8.15 9.41 -18.31
C ARG A 111 8.96 10.71 -18.33
N SER A 112 9.73 10.95 -19.39
CA SER A 112 10.62 12.10 -19.51
C SER A 112 9.89 13.44 -19.54
N SER A 113 8.66 13.48 -20.07
CA SER A 113 7.85 14.69 -20.12
C SER A 113 6.40 14.46 -19.68
N THR A 114 5.70 15.55 -19.35
CA THR A 114 4.25 15.50 -19.05
C THR A 114 3.46 15.10 -20.30
N LEU A 115 3.91 15.53 -21.47
CA LEU A 115 3.22 15.26 -22.75
C LEU A 115 3.26 13.78 -23.12
N THR A 116 4.43 13.13 -23.00
CA THR A 116 4.58 11.69 -23.26
C THR A 116 3.69 10.86 -22.34
N ARG A 117 3.64 11.21 -21.03
CA ARG A 117 2.73 10.54 -20.08
C ARG A 117 1.25 10.72 -20.41
N MET A 118 0.85 11.91 -20.86
CA MET A 118 -0.54 12.15 -21.27
C MET A 118 -0.90 11.32 -22.51
N THR A 119 -0.01 11.22 -23.48
CA THR A 119 -0.20 10.39 -24.68
C THR A 119 -0.36 8.92 -24.31
N ASP A 120 0.50 8.42 -23.41
CA ASP A 120 0.43 7.04 -22.91
C ASP A 120 -0.91 6.78 -22.18
N TYR A 121 -1.36 7.71 -21.35
CA TYR A 121 -2.66 7.59 -20.69
C TYR A 121 -3.82 7.62 -21.68
N LEU A 122 -3.85 8.56 -22.61
CA LEU A 122 -4.93 8.70 -23.60
C LEU A 122 -5.02 7.45 -24.50
N SER A 123 -3.88 6.92 -24.96
CA SER A 123 -3.84 5.71 -25.77
C SER A 123 -4.36 4.49 -25.01
N PHE A 124 -3.98 4.37 -23.72
CA PHE A 124 -4.52 3.34 -22.84
C PHE A 124 -6.03 3.49 -22.66
N TYR A 125 -6.52 4.70 -22.34
CA TYR A 125 -7.95 4.95 -22.14
C TYR A 125 -8.79 4.58 -23.34
N ALA A 126 -8.42 5.06 -24.51
CA ALA A 126 -9.17 4.79 -25.73
C ALA A 126 -9.35 3.29 -25.95
N ARG A 127 -8.26 2.53 -25.84
CA ARG A 127 -8.29 1.08 -26.04
C ARG A 127 -8.95 0.31 -24.90
N ALA A 128 -8.75 0.75 -23.65
CA ALA A 128 -9.39 0.13 -22.49
C ALA A 128 -10.91 0.32 -22.51
N VAL A 129 -11.40 1.52 -22.86
CA VAL A 129 -12.85 1.79 -23.03
C VAL A 129 -13.43 0.92 -24.15
N LEU A 130 -12.81 0.88 -25.33
CA LEU A 130 -13.27 0.04 -26.43
C LEU A 130 -13.28 -1.43 -26.04
N LYS A 131 -12.19 -1.95 -25.46
CA LYS A 131 -12.14 -3.35 -25.04
C LYS A 131 -13.21 -3.65 -24.01
N ALA A 132 -13.37 -2.83 -22.95
CA ALA A 132 -14.37 -2.99 -21.92
C ALA A 132 -15.82 -2.95 -22.48
N ALA A 133 -16.07 -2.08 -23.46
CA ALA A 133 -17.37 -1.99 -24.12
C ALA A 133 -17.73 -3.27 -24.89
N TRP A 134 -16.75 -3.94 -25.51
CA TRP A 134 -16.94 -5.18 -26.26
C TRP A 134 -16.92 -6.45 -25.38
N MET A 135 -16.36 -6.36 -24.15
CA MET A 135 -16.41 -7.49 -23.21
C MET A 135 -17.85 -7.79 -22.78
N PRO A 136 -18.17 -9.05 -22.43
CA PRO A 136 -19.49 -9.39 -21.92
C PRO A 136 -19.82 -8.62 -20.63
N ARG A 137 -21.10 -8.68 -20.21
CA ARG A 137 -21.51 -8.11 -18.92
C ARG A 137 -20.86 -8.90 -17.78
N PHE A 138 -20.35 -8.16 -16.80
CA PHE A 138 -19.81 -8.66 -15.53
C PHE A 138 -20.80 -8.44 -14.40
N ASP A 139 -20.68 -9.23 -13.33
CA ASP A 139 -21.52 -9.08 -12.14
C ASP A 139 -21.05 -7.91 -11.27
N ALA A 140 -19.78 -7.54 -11.35
CA ALA A 140 -19.26 -6.27 -10.84
C ALA A 140 -17.99 -5.83 -11.60
N VAL A 141 -17.74 -4.51 -11.60
CA VAL A 141 -16.47 -3.92 -12.05
C VAL A 141 -15.81 -3.18 -10.91
N VAL A 142 -14.51 -3.47 -10.69
CA VAL A 142 -13.65 -2.79 -9.71
C VAL A 142 -12.63 -1.96 -10.48
N THR A 143 -12.61 -0.65 -10.25
CA THR A 143 -11.59 0.23 -10.85
C THR A 143 -10.69 0.80 -9.75
N LEU A 144 -9.38 0.80 -10.00
CA LEU A 144 -8.42 1.43 -9.10
C LEU A 144 -8.24 2.93 -9.47
N THR A 145 -7.06 3.49 -9.25
CA THR A 145 -6.79 4.92 -9.46
C THR A 145 -5.64 5.21 -10.43
N THR A 146 -5.08 4.18 -11.07
CA THR A 146 -4.00 4.31 -12.06
C THR A 146 -4.45 3.84 -13.44
N PRO A 147 -4.44 4.72 -14.45
CA PRO A 147 -4.14 6.14 -14.39
C PRO A 147 -5.27 6.96 -13.75
N PRO A 148 -5.04 8.26 -13.43
CA PRO A 148 -6.08 9.14 -12.88
C PRO A 148 -7.37 9.08 -13.71
N LEU A 149 -8.55 9.04 -13.07
CA LEU A 149 -9.87 8.96 -13.72
C LEU A 149 -10.24 7.60 -14.36
N ILE A 150 -9.47 6.55 -14.17
CA ILE A 150 -9.80 5.21 -14.71
C ILE A 150 -11.20 4.73 -14.28
N GLY A 151 -11.70 5.21 -13.16
CA GLY A 151 -13.07 4.96 -12.70
C GLY A 151 -14.17 5.40 -13.66
N LEU A 152 -13.87 6.25 -14.66
CA LEU A 152 -14.82 6.58 -15.74
C LEU A 152 -15.22 5.34 -16.54
N ILE A 153 -14.32 4.34 -16.70
CA ILE A 153 -14.63 3.07 -17.36
C ILE A 153 -15.70 2.32 -16.55
N GLY A 154 -15.55 2.24 -15.22
CA GLY A 154 -16.54 1.65 -14.33
C GLY A 154 -17.88 2.37 -14.39
N THR A 155 -17.86 3.71 -14.36
CA THR A 155 -19.05 4.55 -14.51
C THR A 155 -19.76 4.32 -15.85
N LEU A 156 -18.98 4.18 -16.93
CA LEU A 156 -19.52 3.88 -18.26
C LEU A 156 -20.19 2.48 -18.31
N LEU A 157 -19.51 1.45 -17.82
CA LEU A 157 -20.04 0.09 -17.77
C LEU A 157 -21.31 0.00 -16.90
N ARG A 158 -21.34 0.74 -15.80
CA ARG A 158 -22.52 0.87 -14.95
C ARG A 158 -23.70 1.46 -15.71
N ARG A 159 -23.49 2.52 -16.50
CA ARG A 159 -24.55 3.18 -17.28
C ARG A 159 -25.02 2.37 -18.48
N LEU A 160 -24.07 1.76 -19.22
CA LEU A 160 -24.40 1.05 -20.47
C LEU A 160 -24.86 -0.39 -20.25
N LYS A 161 -24.31 -1.07 -19.26
CA LYS A 161 -24.56 -2.51 -19.03
C LYS A 161 -25.22 -2.81 -17.68
N GLY A 162 -25.47 -1.80 -16.84
CA GLY A 162 -25.99 -1.98 -15.50
C GLY A 162 -25.05 -2.78 -14.57
N THR A 163 -23.74 -2.80 -14.87
CA THR A 163 -22.74 -3.50 -14.05
C THR A 163 -22.44 -2.69 -12.78
N PRO A 164 -22.63 -3.23 -11.58
CA PRO A 164 -22.26 -2.56 -10.33
C PRO A 164 -20.78 -2.13 -10.34
N HIS A 165 -20.51 -0.88 -9.92
CA HIS A 165 -19.19 -0.28 -9.93
C HIS A 165 -18.65 -0.09 -8.52
N VAL A 166 -17.49 -0.69 -8.22
CA VAL A 166 -16.71 -0.48 -7.00
C VAL A 166 -15.46 0.36 -7.37
N CYS A 167 -15.32 1.53 -6.76
CA CYS A 167 -14.15 2.38 -6.93
C CYS A 167 -13.17 2.12 -5.77
N TRP A 168 -11.98 1.58 -6.07
CA TRP A 168 -10.92 1.36 -5.08
C TRP A 168 -9.93 2.52 -5.09
N SER A 169 -10.05 3.39 -4.10
CA SER A 169 -9.21 4.59 -3.99
C SER A 169 -7.87 4.25 -3.36
N MET A 170 -6.82 4.10 -4.19
CA MET A 170 -5.45 3.95 -3.72
C MET A 170 -4.80 5.31 -3.46
N ASP A 171 -5.04 6.27 -4.37
CA ASP A 171 -4.61 7.66 -4.27
C ASP A 171 -5.73 8.58 -4.77
N LEU A 172 -5.86 9.78 -4.23
CA LEU A 172 -6.85 10.75 -4.68
C LEU A 172 -6.26 11.70 -5.73
N HIS A 173 -6.79 11.63 -6.97
CA HIS A 173 -6.44 12.51 -8.07
C HIS A 173 -7.64 13.37 -8.49
N PRO A 174 -7.44 14.66 -8.79
CA PRO A 174 -6.18 15.42 -8.89
C PRO A 174 -5.65 15.97 -7.57
N ASP A 175 -6.24 15.62 -6.42
CA ASP A 175 -5.92 16.16 -5.09
C ASP A 175 -4.41 16.08 -4.78
N ALA A 176 -3.75 14.96 -5.13
CA ALA A 176 -2.31 14.79 -4.95
C ALA A 176 -1.47 15.82 -5.73
N SER A 177 -1.87 16.12 -6.97
CA SER A 177 -1.17 17.11 -7.79
C SER A 177 -1.42 18.53 -7.31
N LEU A 178 -2.61 18.82 -6.78
CA LEU A 178 -2.96 20.10 -6.16
C LEU A 178 -2.21 20.31 -4.85
N ALA A 179 -2.17 19.31 -3.98
CA ALA A 179 -1.45 19.33 -2.71
C ALA A 179 0.05 19.61 -2.92
N LEU A 180 0.66 18.97 -3.92
CA LEU A 180 2.06 19.20 -4.29
C LEU A 180 2.30 20.47 -5.11
N ARG A 181 1.29 21.35 -5.25
CA ARG A 181 1.35 22.60 -6.02
C ARG A 181 1.84 22.42 -7.48
N ARG A 182 1.69 21.21 -8.03
CA ARG A 182 2.03 20.93 -9.44
C ARG A 182 0.97 21.40 -10.41
N MET A 183 -0.24 21.60 -9.91
CA MET A 183 -1.38 22.11 -10.65
C MET A 183 -2.05 23.23 -9.85
N SER A 184 -2.63 24.21 -10.53
CA SER A 184 -3.38 25.29 -9.91
C SER A 184 -4.87 24.97 -9.92
N SER A 185 -5.55 25.14 -8.77
CA SER A 185 -7.00 25.02 -8.67
C SER A 185 -7.76 26.09 -9.49
N ARG A 186 -7.08 27.17 -9.89
CA ARG A 186 -7.64 28.22 -10.77
C ARG A 186 -7.70 27.80 -12.23
N ASN A 187 -6.91 26.79 -12.64
CA ASN A 187 -6.88 26.29 -14.01
C ASN A 187 -8.21 25.58 -14.35
N PRO A 188 -8.96 25.99 -15.37
CA PRO A 188 -10.25 25.41 -15.74
C PRO A 188 -10.14 23.91 -16.10
N LEU A 189 -9.02 23.48 -16.70
CA LEU A 189 -8.78 22.05 -17.00
C LEU A 189 -8.68 21.23 -15.71
N VAL A 190 -7.97 21.73 -14.71
CA VAL A 190 -7.82 21.04 -13.41
C VAL A 190 -9.17 20.98 -12.68
N ARG A 191 -9.98 22.02 -12.78
CA ARG A 191 -11.37 22.03 -12.24
C ARG A 191 -12.24 20.99 -12.95
N GLY A 192 -12.12 20.88 -14.27
CA GLY A 192 -12.82 19.84 -15.05
C GLY A 192 -12.39 18.42 -14.63
N LEU A 193 -11.09 18.18 -14.45
CA LEU A 193 -10.58 16.90 -13.96
C LEU A 193 -11.08 16.57 -12.54
N ALA A 194 -11.11 17.56 -11.65
CA ALA A 194 -11.66 17.41 -10.30
C ALA A 194 -13.15 17.05 -10.34
N TRP A 195 -13.92 17.76 -11.15
CA TRP A 195 -15.35 17.47 -11.33
C TRP A 195 -15.58 16.04 -11.88
N LEU A 196 -14.80 15.60 -12.85
CA LEU A 196 -14.85 14.23 -13.38
C LEU A 196 -14.50 13.20 -12.30
N SER A 197 -13.48 13.46 -11.49
CA SER A 197 -13.11 12.61 -10.37
C SER A 197 -14.26 12.50 -9.36
N ASP A 198 -14.85 13.62 -8.97
CA ASP A 198 -16.00 13.65 -8.05
C ASP A 198 -17.21 12.94 -8.63
N LEU A 199 -17.43 13.03 -9.95
CA LEU A 199 -18.50 12.30 -10.65
C LEU A 199 -18.30 10.79 -10.54
N VAL A 200 -17.08 10.28 -10.74
CA VAL A 200 -16.74 8.87 -10.57
C VAL A 200 -17.10 8.39 -9.17
N TYR A 201 -16.64 9.10 -8.14
CA TYR A 201 -16.91 8.74 -6.76
C TYR A 201 -18.41 8.75 -6.43
N ARG A 202 -19.13 9.79 -6.82
CA ARG A 202 -20.58 9.91 -6.58
C ARG A 202 -21.40 8.85 -7.31
N GLN A 203 -20.93 8.37 -8.45
CA GLN A 203 -21.66 7.39 -9.28
C GLN A 203 -21.30 5.93 -8.93
N ALA A 204 -20.22 5.67 -8.21
CA ALA A 204 -19.87 4.33 -7.76
C ALA A 204 -20.90 3.78 -6.77
N ASP A 205 -21.22 2.49 -6.88
CA ASP A 205 -22.12 1.79 -5.94
C ASP A 205 -21.44 1.57 -4.59
N ARG A 206 -20.10 1.39 -4.61
CA ARG A 206 -19.25 1.35 -3.43
C ARG A 206 -17.94 2.08 -3.72
N VAL A 207 -17.41 2.76 -2.70
CA VAL A 207 -16.09 3.39 -2.74
C VAL A 207 -15.26 2.81 -1.59
N VAL A 208 -14.18 2.13 -1.93
CA VAL A 208 -13.23 1.58 -0.96
C VAL A 208 -12.11 2.58 -0.75
N VAL A 209 -11.88 2.95 0.50
CA VAL A 209 -10.82 3.85 0.95
C VAL A 209 -9.87 3.13 1.90
N LEU A 210 -8.65 3.63 2.02
CA LEU A 210 -7.57 2.96 2.78
C LEU A 210 -7.61 3.28 4.27
N GLY A 211 -8.36 4.32 4.67
CA GLY A 211 -8.46 4.74 6.05
C GLY A 211 -9.47 5.87 6.25
N PRO A 212 -9.74 6.27 7.50
CA PRO A 212 -10.75 7.27 7.84
C PRO A 212 -10.46 8.64 7.24
N TYR A 213 -9.20 9.09 7.24
CA TYR A 213 -8.82 10.40 6.70
C TYR A 213 -9.04 10.47 5.17
N MET A 214 -8.78 9.39 4.44
CA MET A 214 -9.14 9.30 3.02
C MET A 214 -10.67 9.27 2.86
N GLY A 215 -11.37 8.57 3.74
CA GLY A 215 -12.82 8.52 3.79
C GLY A 215 -13.44 9.91 3.94
N ASP A 216 -12.92 10.73 4.84
CA ASP A 216 -13.41 12.11 5.04
C ASP A 216 -13.20 12.98 3.80
N ARG A 217 -12.06 12.87 3.13
CA ARG A 217 -11.83 13.58 1.85
C ARG A 217 -12.81 13.13 0.76
N VAL A 218 -13.09 11.83 0.67
CA VAL A 218 -14.04 11.29 -0.31
C VAL A 218 -15.49 11.70 0.03
N ARG A 219 -15.83 11.82 1.30
CA ARG A 219 -17.15 12.37 1.73
C ARG A 219 -17.35 13.81 1.28
N VAL A 220 -16.31 14.65 1.38
CA VAL A 220 -16.36 16.05 0.88
C VAL A 220 -16.62 16.08 -0.64
N LYS A 221 -16.23 15.06 -1.39
CA LYS A 221 -16.54 14.92 -2.83
C LYS A 221 -18.00 14.51 -3.11
N GLY A 222 -18.83 14.36 -2.07
CA GLY A 222 -20.26 14.06 -2.17
C GLY A 222 -20.61 12.57 -2.18
N VAL A 223 -19.72 11.72 -1.69
CA VAL A 223 -20.03 10.28 -1.52
C VAL A 223 -20.84 10.07 -0.25
N ARG A 224 -21.93 9.31 -0.36
CA ARG A 224 -22.77 8.93 0.77
C ARG A 224 -22.06 7.95 1.69
N VAL A 225 -22.24 8.09 3.00
CA VAL A 225 -21.59 7.25 4.02
C VAL A 225 -21.90 5.76 3.83
N ASP A 226 -23.13 5.43 3.42
CA ASP A 226 -23.58 4.05 3.17
C ASP A 226 -22.91 3.36 1.96
N ARG A 227 -22.22 4.13 1.10
CA ARG A 227 -21.43 3.62 -0.02
C ARG A 227 -19.94 3.56 0.27
N LEU A 228 -19.49 4.17 1.36
CA LEU A 228 -18.10 4.24 1.75
C LEU A 228 -17.72 3.02 2.57
N VAL A 229 -16.64 2.34 2.18
CA VAL A 229 -16.11 1.15 2.88
C VAL A 229 -14.62 1.36 3.11
N THR A 230 -14.16 1.11 4.33
CA THR A 230 -12.74 1.19 4.65
C THR A 230 -12.14 -0.22 4.63
N ILE A 231 -11.22 -0.45 3.69
CA ILE A 231 -10.38 -1.66 3.65
C ILE A 231 -8.94 -1.18 3.45
N PRO A 232 -8.06 -1.38 4.43
CA PRO A 232 -6.68 -0.93 4.33
C PRO A 232 -5.91 -1.73 3.28
N VAL A 233 -4.77 -1.20 2.83
CA VAL A 233 -3.77 -1.99 2.11
C VAL A 233 -3.06 -2.91 3.10
N TRP A 234 -2.42 -3.95 2.58
CA TRP A 234 -1.87 -5.06 3.38
C TRP A 234 -0.43 -5.37 3.01
N SER A 235 0.18 -6.23 3.79
CA SER A 235 1.38 -6.96 3.42
C SER A 235 1.14 -8.48 3.51
N ARG A 236 2.08 -9.26 3.02
CA ARG A 236 2.02 -10.72 2.96
C ARG A 236 2.95 -11.33 4.01
N ARG A 237 2.41 -12.05 5.00
CA ARG A 237 3.20 -12.72 6.03
C ARG A 237 4.11 -13.83 5.49
N ASP A 238 3.75 -14.40 4.35
CA ASP A 238 4.52 -15.42 3.62
C ASP A 238 5.69 -14.84 2.81
N GLN A 239 5.69 -13.54 2.51
CA GLN A 239 6.76 -12.83 1.81
C GLN A 239 7.58 -11.91 2.71
N VAL A 240 6.97 -11.40 3.78
CA VAL A 240 7.64 -10.51 4.74
C VAL A 240 7.43 -11.02 6.15
N TYR A 241 8.49 -11.48 6.74
CA TYR A 241 8.55 -12.02 8.09
C TYR A 241 9.83 -11.59 8.79
N PRO A 242 9.88 -11.59 10.11
CA PRO A 242 11.07 -11.22 10.87
C PRO A 242 12.25 -12.15 10.55
N VAL A 243 13.42 -11.57 10.34
CA VAL A 243 14.70 -12.26 10.32
C VAL A 243 15.54 -11.70 11.46
N GLU A 244 16.07 -12.58 12.29
CA GLU A 244 16.89 -12.16 13.42
C GLU A 244 18.12 -11.37 12.94
N ARG A 245 18.49 -10.36 13.74
CA ARG A 245 19.52 -9.38 13.40
C ARG A 245 20.84 -10.05 13.06
N GLU A 246 21.29 -10.95 13.92
CA GLU A 246 22.57 -11.66 13.84
C GLU A 246 22.56 -12.75 12.75
N ALA A 247 21.38 -13.28 12.45
CA ALA A 247 21.18 -14.30 11.41
C ALA A 247 21.01 -13.72 10.01
N ASN A 248 20.85 -12.39 9.86
CA ASN A 248 20.55 -11.78 8.57
C ASN A 248 21.81 -11.67 7.69
N PRO A 249 21.94 -12.48 6.63
CA PRO A 249 23.12 -12.49 5.78
C PRO A 249 23.34 -11.16 5.03
N MET A 250 22.25 -10.40 4.81
CA MET A 250 22.33 -9.11 4.13
C MET A 250 23.00 -8.05 5.01
N ARG A 251 22.87 -8.10 6.34
CA ARG A 251 23.63 -7.20 7.24
C ARG A 251 25.13 -7.41 7.09
N ARG A 252 25.54 -8.67 7.08
CA ARG A 252 26.96 -9.04 6.92
C ARG A 252 27.51 -8.62 5.57
N SER A 253 26.79 -8.90 4.48
CA SER A 253 27.21 -8.52 3.12
C SER A 253 27.32 -7.00 2.93
N LEU A 254 26.57 -6.21 3.68
CA LEU A 254 26.59 -4.75 3.66
C LEU A 254 27.56 -4.15 4.68
N GLY A 255 28.29 -4.96 5.47
CA GLY A 255 29.19 -4.49 6.51
C GLY A 255 28.45 -3.71 7.61
N LEU A 256 27.28 -4.21 8.03
CA LEU A 256 26.39 -3.59 9.03
C LEU A 256 26.39 -4.36 10.36
N ASP A 257 27.25 -5.37 10.51
CA ASP A 257 27.40 -6.09 11.77
C ASP A 257 27.82 -5.12 12.89
N GLY A 258 27.19 -5.21 14.04
CA GLY A 258 27.41 -4.30 15.16
C GLY A 258 26.82 -2.89 15.01
N LYS A 259 26.37 -2.49 13.83
CA LYS A 259 25.80 -1.15 13.58
C LYS A 259 24.30 -1.09 13.93
N PHE A 260 23.83 0.05 14.41
CA PHE A 260 22.41 0.39 14.47
C PHE A 260 21.98 0.98 13.11
N VAL A 261 20.96 0.41 12.49
CA VAL A 261 20.54 0.76 11.13
C VAL A 261 19.16 1.43 11.14
N ALA A 262 19.14 2.73 10.85
CA ALA A 262 17.93 3.49 10.56
C ALA A 262 17.67 3.47 9.04
N MET A 263 16.64 2.75 8.58
CA MET A 263 16.45 2.44 7.17
C MET A 263 15.19 3.07 6.58
N TYR A 264 15.32 3.80 5.48
CA TYR A 264 14.21 4.13 4.61
C TYR A 264 14.17 3.13 3.45
N SER A 265 13.05 2.45 3.23
CA SER A 265 12.88 1.50 2.13
C SER A 265 11.68 1.83 1.26
N GLY A 266 11.89 1.89 -0.06
CA GLY A 266 10.86 2.08 -1.07
C GLY A 266 11.07 3.32 -1.95
N ASN A 267 9.99 3.78 -2.61
CA ASN A 267 10.05 4.92 -3.50
C ASN A 267 10.37 6.23 -2.75
N LEU A 268 11.46 6.91 -3.14
CA LEU A 268 11.81 8.25 -2.68
C LEU A 268 10.97 9.28 -3.47
N GLY A 269 9.65 9.27 -3.19
CA GLY A 269 8.64 10.00 -3.92
C GLY A 269 8.42 11.42 -3.41
N LEU A 270 7.62 12.19 -4.19
CA LEU A 270 7.35 13.60 -3.90
C LEU A 270 6.44 13.83 -2.68
N ALA A 271 5.70 12.81 -2.26
CA ALA A 271 4.85 12.85 -1.07
C ALA A 271 5.65 12.78 0.25
N HIS A 272 6.95 12.54 0.16
CA HIS A 272 7.85 12.36 1.30
C HIS A 272 8.75 13.59 1.53
N SER A 273 9.24 13.78 2.76
CA SER A 273 10.36 14.66 3.12
C SER A 273 11.51 13.82 3.66
N PHE A 274 12.74 14.28 3.42
CA PHE A 274 13.96 13.65 3.92
C PHE A 274 14.78 14.61 4.78
N ASP A 275 14.36 15.85 4.93
CA ASP A 275 15.10 16.93 5.58
C ASP A 275 15.40 16.58 7.04
N GLU A 276 14.41 16.04 7.77
CA GLU A 276 14.53 15.66 9.17
C GLU A 276 15.48 14.45 9.38
N PHE A 277 15.48 13.52 8.42
CA PHE A 277 16.40 12.37 8.46
C PHE A 277 17.83 12.79 8.15
N LEU A 278 18.02 13.69 7.19
CA LEU A 278 19.32 14.24 6.84
C LEU A 278 19.85 15.14 7.95
N TYR A 279 19.00 15.93 8.59
CA TYR A 279 19.35 16.68 9.80
C TYR A 279 19.86 15.75 10.91
N ALA A 280 19.13 14.69 11.21
CA ALA A 280 19.52 13.71 12.21
C ALA A 280 20.83 13.01 11.83
N ALA A 281 21.05 12.71 10.53
CA ALA A 281 22.30 12.15 10.06
C ALA A 281 23.49 13.10 10.29
N CYS A 282 23.31 14.41 10.07
CA CYS A 282 24.31 15.42 10.40
C CYS A 282 24.60 15.50 11.91
N ARG A 283 23.55 15.49 12.74
CA ARG A 283 23.68 15.53 14.21
C ARG A 283 24.39 14.30 14.80
N LEU A 284 24.23 13.15 14.14
CA LEU A 284 24.76 11.87 14.58
C LEU A 284 25.97 11.41 13.73
N ARG A 285 26.65 12.34 13.05
CA ARG A 285 27.77 12.01 12.13
C ARG A 285 28.94 11.35 12.81
N ASP A 286 29.18 11.69 14.09
CA ASP A 286 30.29 11.18 14.89
C ASP A 286 29.97 9.82 15.56
N ARG A 287 28.78 9.26 15.30
CA ARG A 287 28.33 7.95 15.76
C ARG A 287 28.69 6.90 14.71
N ASP A 288 29.87 6.31 14.83
CA ASP A 288 30.33 5.24 13.92
C ASP A 288 29.47 3.98 13.96
N ASP A 289 28.73 3.78 15.06
CA ASP A 289 27.82 2.65 15.27
C ASP A 289 26.44 2.83 14.64
N LEU A 290 26.09 4.02 14.07
CA LEU A 290 24.78 4.33 13.52
C LEU A 290 24.85 4.61 12.03
N VAL A 291 23.99 3.94 11.24
CA VAL A 291 23.92 4.07 9.78
C VAL A 291 22.52 4.43 9.33
N PHE A 292 22.39 5.47 8.52
CA PHE A 292 21.20 5.80 7.76
C PHE A 292 21.26 5.10 6.40
N LEU A 293 20.34 4.16 6.16
CA LEU A 293 20.31 3.36 4.93
C LEU A 293 19.08 3.70 4.10
N PHE A 294 19.27 4.27 2.91
CA PHE A 294 18.19 4.56 1.96
C PHE A 294 18.20 3.50 0.85
N VAL A 295 17.15 2.68 0.79
CA VAL A 295 16.98 1.61 -0.19
C VAL A 295 15.85 1.94 -1.13
N GLY A 296 16.14 2.04 -2.43
CA GLY A 296 15.17 2.31 -3.48
C GLY A 296 15.58 3.45 -4.40
N ALA A 297 14.64 3.86 -5.24
CA ALA A 297 14.82 4.94 -6.20
C ALA A 297 13.61 5.89 -6.17
N GLY A 298 13.71 7.00 -6.88
CA GLY A 298 12.60 7.96 -7.00
C GLY A 298 13.09 9.37 -7.31
N PRO A 299 12.16 10.28 -7.60
CA PRO A 299 12.50 11.64 -8.04
C PRO A 299 13.26 12.47 -6.99
N ARG A 300 13.26 12.06 -5.71
CA ARG A 300 14.00 12.74 -4.63
C ARG A 300 15.27 11.99 -4.19
N ALA A 301 15.65 10.89 -4.87
CA ALA A 301 16.88 10.15 -4.53
C ALA A 301 18.14 11.02 -4.68
N GLU A 302 18.16 11.88 -5.70
CA GLU A 302 19.25 12.81 -5.95
C GLU A 302 19.42 13.84 -4.83
N GLU A 303 18.34 14.28 -4.22
CA GLU A 303 18.37 15.20 -3.09
C GLU A 303 19.11 14.58 -1.89
N VAL A 304 18.82 13.30 -1.59
CA VAL A 304 19.51 12.58 -0.50
C VAL A 304 20.98 12.39 -0.84
N ARG A 305 21.31 12.06 -2.09
CA ARG A 305 22.69 11.89 -2.57
C ARG A 305 23.47 13.19 -2.47
N SER A 306 22.90 14.27 -3.00
CA SER A 306 23.53 15.60 -2.99
C SER A 306 23.73 16.13 -1.57
N ALA A 307 22.79 15.88 -0.65
CA ALA A 307 22.95 16.26 0.76
C ALA A 307 24.05 15.47 1.43
N ARG A 308 24.12 14.14 1.23
CA ARG A 308 25.21 13.30 1.73
C ARG A 308 26.57 13.82 1.30
N ASP A 309 26.73 14.10 0.00
CA ASP A 309 28.02 14.49 -0.58
C ASP A 309 28.42 15.89 -0.13
N ARG A 310 27.49 16.85 -0.09
CA ARG A 310 27.72 18.23 0.36
C ARG A 310 28.12 18.30 1.84
N GLU A 311 27.47 17.53 2.70
CA GLU A 311 27.72 17.54 4.15
C GLU A 311 28.79 16.51 4.57
N GLY A 312 29.32 15.72 3.65
CA GLY A 312 30.33 14.69 3.92
C GLY A 312 29.83 13.58 4.86
N LEU A 313 28.56 13.14 4.70
CA LEU A 313 27.92 12.20 5.62
C LEU A 313 28.35 10.76 5.33
N THR A 314 29.36 10.27 6.05
CA THR A 314 29.85 8.88 5.95
C THR A 314 28.88 7.86 6.54
N ASN A 315 27.98 8.30 7.42
CA ASN A 315 26.93 7.48 8.04
C ASN A 315 25.66 7.35 7.17
N VAL A 316 25.61 7.95 5.95
CA VAL A 316 24.49 7.83 5.01
C VAL A 316 24.88 6.94 3.84
N ARG A 317 24.11 5.88 3.62
CA ARG A 317 24.30 4.93 2.50
C ARG A 317 23.03 4.86 1.65
N LEU A 318 23.20 4.77 0.32
CA LEU A 318 22.12 4.57 -0.65
C LEU A 318 22.31 3.24 -1.38
N LEU A 319 21.23 2.48 -1.52
CA LEU A 319 21.17 1.24 -2.29
C LEU A 319 19.98 1.28 -3.25
N ASP A 320 20.10 0.59 -4.36
CA ASP A 320 19.00 0.37 -5.30
C ASP A 320 17.93 -0.58 -4.73
N TYR A 321 16.84 -0.76 -5.47
CA TYR A 321 15.80 -1.72 -5.09
C TYR A 321 16.34 -3.13 -4.95
N VAL A 322 15.92 -3.79 -3.89
CA VAL A 322 16.21 -5.21 -3.64
C VAL A 322 15.15 -6.07 -4.33
N PRO A 323 15.51 -7.22 -4.91
CA PRO A 323 14.56 -8.20 -5.45
C PRO A 323 13.48 -8.59 -4.43
N ARG A 324 12.27 -8.90 -4.93
CA ARG A 324 11.10 -9.14 -4.08
C ARG A 324 11.24 -10.38 -3.18
N ASP A 325 11.90 -11.40 -3.66
CA ASP A 325 12.22 -12.63 -2.92
C ASP A 325 13.18 -12.38 -1.74
N GLU A 326 13.98 -11.32 -1.80
CA GLU A 326 14.88 -10.89 -0.72
C GLU A 326 14.24 -9.84 0.22
N LEU A 327 12.97 -9.47 0.00
CA LEU A 327 12.35 -8.36 0.72
C LEU A 327 12.30 -8.59 2.24
N HIS A 328 12.04 -9.82 2.71
CA HIS A 328 12.04 -10.17 4.12
C HIS A 328 13.40 -9.94 4.78
N ARG A 329 14.50 -10.30 4.09
CA ARG A 329 15.87 -10.05 4.56
C ARG A 329 16.19 -8.56 4.53
N SER A 330 15.84 -7.88 3.43
CA SER A 330 16.09 -6.45 3.26
C SER A 330 15.40 -5.62 4.34
N LEU A 331 14.10 -5.81 4.57
CA LEU A 331 13.39 -5.09 5.62
C LEU A 331 13.89 -5.43 7.02
N SER A 332 14.38 -6.65 7.22
CA SER A 332 14.95 -7.07 8.50
C SER A 332 16.39 -6.58 8.73
N VAL A 333 17.03 -5.91 7.76
CA VAL A 333 18.34 -5.23 7.97
C VAL A 333 18.20 -4.11 8.99
N ALA A 334 17.08 -3.41 8.99
CA ALA A 334 16.84 -2.26 9.85
C ALA A 334 16.69 -2.63 11.32
N ASP A 335 17.17 -1.80 12.21
CA ASP A 335 16.82 -1.77 13.62
C ASP A 335 15.61 -0.85 13.86
N VAL A 336 15.45 0.18 13.01
CA VAL A 336 14.25 1.02 12.91
C VAL A 336 14.02 1.46 11.46
N HIS A 337 12.77 1.51 11.04
CA HIS A 337 12.43 2.05 9.72
C HIS A 337 11.96 3.50 9.77
N LEU A 338 12.48 4.28 8.83
CA LEU A 338 12.13 5.68 8.61
C LEU A 338 10.95 5.78 7.63
N ILE A 339 9.93 6.50 8.00
CA ILE A 339 8.77 6.80 7.16
C ILE A 339 8.53 8.31 7.23
N SER A 340 8.28 8.94 6.10
CA SER A 340 7.82 10.34 6.09
C SER A 340 6.58 10.52 5.23
N MET A 341 5.82 11.55 5.54
CA MET A 341 4.71 12.02 4.72
C MET A 341 4.53 13.53 4.90
N ARG A 342 4.45 14.24 3.78
CA ARG A 342 4.16 15.68 3.82
C ARG A 342 2.75 15.94 4.35
N PRO A 343 2.52 16.96 5.19
CA PRO A 343 1.20 17.24 5.80
C PRO A 343 0.08 17.39 4.78
N GLU A 344 0.38 17.99 3.62
CA GLU A 344 -0.58 18.22 2.54
C GLU A 344 -1.16 16.92 1.95
N MET A 345 -0.46 15.81 2.15
CA MET A 345 -0.84 14.50 1.62
C MET A 345 -1.79 13.72 2.54
N THR A 346 -2.15 14.29 3.70
CA THR A 346 -3.09 13.65 4.66
C THR A 346 -4.42 13.31 4.00
N GLY A 347 -4.80 12.03 4.08
CA GLY A 347 -6.02 11.49 3.48
C GLY A 347 -6.02 11.45 1.94
N ILE A 348 -4.90 11.80 1.29
CA ILE A 348 -4.73 11.70 -0.17
C ILE A 348 -4.01 10.41 -0.55
N VAL A 349 -2.96 10.08 0.20
CA VAL A 349 -2.18 8.84 0.08
C VAL A 349 -1.98 8.21 1.46
N VAL A 350 -1.79 6.91 1.49
CA VAL A 350 -1.41 6.18 2.71
C VAL A 350 -0.09 5.48 2.45
N PRO A 351 0.97 5.76 3.23
CA PRO A 351 2.26 5.09 3.09
C PRO A 351 2.17 3.58 3.39
N GLY A 352 1.92 2.76 2.37
CA GLY A 352 1.77 1.30 2.50
C GLY A 352 3.01 0.58 3.06
N LYS A 353 4.19 1.22 3.02
CA LYS A 353 5.44 0.67 3.56
C LYS A 353 5.36 0.35 5.07
N LEU A 354 4.51 1.05 5.82
CA LEU A 354 4.29 0.80 7.24
C LEU A 354 3.90 -0.66 7.50
N TYR A 355 3.04 -1.23 6.69
CA TYR A 355 2.56 -2.60 6.89
C TYR A 355 3.61 -3.66 6.59
N GLY A 356 4.52 -3.40 5.64
CA GLY A 356 5.72 -4.22 5.41
C GLY A 356 6.70 -4.17 6.58
N ILE A 357 6.89 -2.99 7.17
CA ILE A 357 7.73 -2.77 8.35
C ILE A 357 7.17 -3.55 9.55
N MET A 358 5.88 -3.41 9.81
CA MET A 358 5.19 -4.15 10.86
C MET A 358 5.25 -5.66 10.62
N ALA A 359 5.11 -6.10 9.35
CA ALA A 359 5.27 -7.50 8.96
C ALA A 359 6.67 -8.03 9.21
N ALA A 360 7.71 -7.22 9.04
CA ALA A 360 9.09 -7.56 9.36
C ALA A 360 9.41 -7.50 10.88
N GLY A 361 8.45 -7.13 11.72
CA GLY A 361 8.63 -7.03 13.17
C GLY A 361 9.64 -5.94 13.58
N ARG A 362 9.70 -4.84 12.83
CA ARG A 362 10.60 -3.72 13.10
C ARG A 362 9.82 -2.48 13.53
N PRO A 363 10.37 -1.64 14.43
CA PRO A 363 9.74 -0.38 14.81
C PRO A 363 9.78 0.62 13.66
N ALA A 364 8.82 1.56 13.67
CA ALA A 364 8.73 2.65 12.73
C ALA A 364 9.00 4.00 13.40
N LEU A 365 9.80 4.84 12.75
CA LEU A 365 9.94 6.25 13.07
C LEU A 365 9.27 7.05 11.95
N PHE A 366 8.14 7.64 12.24
CA PHE A 366 7.32 8.37 11.27
C PHE A 366 7.48 9.88 11.46
N VAL A 367 7.88 10.57 10.41
CA VAL A 367 7.89 12.04 10.35
C VAL A 367 6.72 12.50 9.47
N GLY A 368 5.78 13.20 10.06
CA GLY A 368 4.59 13.64 9.33
C GLY A 368 3.51 14.23 10.21
N PRO A 369 2.30 14.44 9.66
CA PRO A 369 1.19 15.01 10.41
C PRO A 369 0.78 14.08 11.56
N ALA A 370 0.49 14.69 12.72
CA ALA A 370 0.09 13.94 13.92
C ALA A 370 -1.24 13.20 13.75
N HIS A 371 -2.11 13.69 12.88
CA HIS A 371 -3.43 13.12 12.59
C HIS A 371 -3.46 12.59 11.15
N CYS A 372 -3.11 11.33 10.98
CA CYS A 372 -3.18 10.57 9.72
C CYS A 372 -3.16 9.07 10.02
N GLU A 373 -3.49 8.26 9.02
CA GLU A 373 -3.57 6.80 9.15
C GLU A 373 -2.29 6.17 9.73
N SER A 374 -1.12 6.61 9.24
CA SER A 374 0.16 6.07 9.67
C SER A 374 0.48 6.41 11.11
N ALA A 375 0.32 7.68 11.51
CA ALA A 375 0.56 8.13 12.88
C ALA A 375 -0.39 7.44 13.87
N ASP A 376 -1.66 7.33 13.54
CA ASP A 376 -2.66 6.67 14.38
C ASP A 376 -2.38 5.17 14.51
N THR A 377 -1.94 4.51 13.44
CA THR A 377 -1.58 3.08 13.47
C THR A 377 -0.37 2.85 14.36
N ILE A 378 0.69 3.66 14.23
CA ILE A 378 1.91 3.54 15.03
C ILE A 378 1.59 3.76 16.52
N ARG A 379 0.82 4.80 16.87
CA ARG A 379 0.45 5.09 18.25
C ARG A 379 -0.41 3.99 18.86
N ARG A 380 -1.46 3.56 18.15
CA ARG A 380 -2.37 2.50 18.65
C ARG A 380 -1.66 1.17 18.84
N ALA A 381 -0.75 0.82 17.94
CA ALA A 381 0.02 -0.41 18.02
C ALA A 381 1.20 -0.30 19.01
N GLY A 382 1.61 0.91 19.40
CA GLY A 382 2.82 1.12 20.21
C GLY A 382 4.08 0.60 19.52
N CYS A 383 4.15 0.74 18.18
CA CYS A 383 5.19 0.12 17.36
C CYS A 383 6.23 1.11 16.83
N GLY A 384 6.39 2.27 17.48
CA GLY A 384 7.39 3.25 17.07
C GLY A 384 7.09 4.66 17.55
N PHE A 385 7.75 5.63 16.92
CA PHE A 385 7.65 7.04 17.23
C PHE A 385 6.98 7.83 16.09
N THR A 386 6.27 8.89 16.47
CA THR A 386 5.68 9.87 15.53
C THR A 386 6.26 11.25 15.86
N ILE A 387 6.95 11.83 14.89
CA ILE A 387 7.68 13.09 15.00
C ILE A 387 7.00 14.13 14.11
N ALA A 388 6.92 15.36 14.57
CA ALA A 388 6.35 16.46 13.80
C ALA A 388 7.25 16.82 12.60
N PRO A 389 6.68 17.28 11.48
CA PRO A 389 7.47 17.85 10.39
C PRO A 389 8.32 19.03 10.88
N GLY A 390 9.58 19.07 10.44
CA GLY A 390 10.56 20.08 10.85
C GLY A 390 11.34 19.75 12.13
N ASP A 391 10.96 18.70 12.87
CA ASP A 391 11.62 18.29 14.11
C ASP A 391 12.72 17.25 13.87
N GLY A 392 13.81 17.68 13.27
CA GLY A 392 14.98 16.82 13.04
C GLY A 392 15.71 16.42 14.34
N GLU A 393 15.64 17.25 15.39
CA GLU A 393 16.21 16.94 16.69
C GLU A 393 15.43 15.82 17.39
N GLY A 394 14.10 15.84 17.28
CA GLY A 394 13.25 14.74 17.74
C GLY A 394 13.57 13.41 17.04
N VAL A 395 13.90 13.44 15.74
CA VAL A 395 14.39 12.27 15.00
C VAL A 395 15.72 11.76 15.57
N ALA A 396 16.70 12.65 15.78
CA ALA A 396 18.00 12.29 16.33
C ALA A 396 17.88 11.71 17.75
N SER A 397 17.04 12.32 18.59
CA SER A 397 16.77 11.85 19.95
C SER A 397 16.10 10.45 19.97
N ALA A 398 15.10 10.24 19.14
CA ALA A 398 14.42 8.93 19.01
C ALA A 398 15.37 7.82 18.54
N LEU A 399 16.24 8.13 17.55
CA LEU A 399 17.24 7.18 17.07
C LEU A 399 18.30 6.87 18.16
N THR A 400 18.74 7.88 18.91
CA THR A 400 19.66 7.68 20.03
C THR A 400 19.05 6.80 21.11
N THR A 401 17.79 7.02 21.45
CA THR A 401 17.05 6.21 22.42
C THR A 401 16.95 4.74 21.98
N LEU A 402 16.59 4.49 20.72
CA LEU A 402 16.48 3.12 20.20
C LEU A 402 17.84 2.44 20.04
N ALA A 403 18.89 3.20 19.69
CA ALA A 403 20.24 2.66 19.59
C ALA A 403 20.83 2.29 20.97
N ALA A 404 20.46 3.03 22.01
CA ALA A 404 20.87 2.73 23.40
C ALA A 404 20.10 1.55 23.99
N ASP A 405 18.87 1.28 23.53
CA ASP A 405 18.02 0.19 24.01
C ASP A 405 17.43 -0.64 22.85
N LEU A 406 18.20 -1.61 22.38
CA LEU A 406 17.78 -2.55 21.33
C LEU A 406 16.58 -3.41 21.77
N ASN A 407 16.42 -3.62 23.06
CA ASN A 407 15.28 -4.38 23.60
C ASN A 407 13.96 -3.60 23.44
N LEU A 408 13.99 -2.28 23.68
CA LEU A 408 12.88 -1.40 23.39
C LEU A 408 12.50 -1.44 21.89
N ALA A 409 13.49 -1.35 20.99
CA ALA A 409 13.27 -1.44 19.56
C ALA A 409 12.62 -2.78 19.18
N HIS A 410 13.12 -3.89 19.72
CA HIS A 410 12.55 -5.22 19.51
C HIS A 410 11.11 -5.33 20.02
N GLN A 411 10.81 -4.87 21.22
CA GLN A 411 9.46 -4.88 21.79
C GLN A 411 8.46 -4.06 20.96
N MET A 412 8.87 -2.88 20.48
CA MET A 412 8.04 -2.07 19.55
C MET A 412 7.80 -2.82 18.24
N GLY A 413 8.83 -3.46 17.69
CA GLY A 413 8.71 -4.27 16.49
C GLY A 413 7.73 -5.44 16.65
N GLN A 414 7.80 -6.17 17.76
CA GLN A 414 6.87 -7.25 18.10
C GLN A 414 5.42 -6.76 18.20
N LYS A 415 5.16 -5.63 18.90
CA LYS A 415 3.83 -5.00 18.95
C LYS A 415 3.32 -4.66 17.56
N GLY A 416 4.19 -4.12 16.70
CA GLY A 416 3.87 -3.87 15.28
C GLY A 416 3.47 -5.15 14.56
N ARG A 417 4.24 -6.23 14.72
CA ARG A 417 3.95 -7.54 14.10
C ARG A 417 2.61 -8.11 14.54
N LEU A 418 2.30 -8.07 15.82
CA LEU A 418 1.01 -8.55 16.35
C LEU A 418 -0.16 -7.73 15.78
N ASN A 419 -0.04 -6.40 15.73
CA ASN A 419 -1.06 -5.55 15.12
C ASN A 419 -1.22 -5.82 13.62
N PHE A 420 -0.12 -6.00 12.88
CA PHE A 420 -0.15 -6.37 11.47
C PHE A 420 -0.95 -7.66 11.23
N LEU A 421 -0.65 -8.71 11.98
CA LEU A 421 -1.34 -10.01 11.84
C LEU A 421 -2.83 -9.90 12.15
N ALA A 422 -3.23 -9.02 13.05
CA ALA A 422 -4.62 -8.82 13.46
C ALA A 422 -5.42 -7.90 12.51
N THR A 423 -4.76 -7.04 11.70
CA THR A 423 -5.49 -5.96 11.00
C THR A 423 -5.09 -5.74 9.54
N HIS A 424 -3.85 -6.08 9.14
CA HIS A 424 -3.30 -5.71 7.83
C HIS A 424 -2.66 -6.89 7.08
N GLU A 425 -2.90 -8.11 7.53
CA GLU A 425 -2.47 -9.31 6.83
C GLU A 425 -3.36 -9.55 5.59
N ARG A 426 -2.74 -9.98 4.47
CA ARG A 426 -3.40 -10.19 3.16
C ARG A 426 -4.68 -11.00 3.26
N LYS A 427 -4.67 -12.14 3.97
CA LYS A 427 -5.84 -13.04 4.04
C LYS A 427 -7.04 -12.33 4.67
N LEU A 428 -6.82 -11.53 5.71
CA LEU A 428 -7.86 -10.78 6.38
C LEU A 428 -8.44 -9.68 5.48
N CYS A 429 -7.59 -8.88 4.84
CA CYS A 429 -8.03 -7.81 3.95
C CYS A 429 -8.73 -8.36 2.68
N CYS A 430 -8.21 -9.43 2.09
CA CYS A 430 -8.86 -10.12 0.97
C CYS A 430 -10.21 -10.74 1.39
N TYR A 431 -10.38 -11.19 2.63
CA TYR A 431 -11.66 -11.65 3.14
C TYR A 431 -12.67 -10.49 3.25
N GLN A 432 -12.26 -9.31 3.74
CA GLN A 432 -13.12 -8.13 3.74
C GLN A 432 -13.55 -7.72 2.32
N TRP A 433 -12.66 -7.84 1.35
CA TRP A 433 -12.98 -7.65 -0.06
C TRP A 433 -13.96 -8.69 -0.58
N LEU A 434 -13.78 -9.96 -0.23
CA LEU A 434 -14.72 -11.04 -0.61
C LEU A 434 -16.14 -10.72 -0.13
N GLU A 435 -16.29 -10.32 1.13
CA GLU A 435 -17.58 -9.94 1.70
C GLU A 435 -18.18 -8.70 1.02
N LEU A 436 -17.37 -7.68 0.73
CA LEU A 436 -17.81 -6.51 -0.03
C LEU A 436 -18.33 -6.90 -1.42
N ILE A 437 -17.56 -7.72 -2.15
CA ILE A 437 -17.94 -8.17 -3.51
C ILE A 437 -19.21 -9.02 -3.46
N ARG A 438 -19.31 -10.00 -2.57
CA ARG A 438 -20.53 -10.80 -2.37
C ARG A 438 -21.75 -9.93 -2.13
N ASN A 439 -21.64 -8.96 -1.22
CA ASN A 439 -22.72 -8.02 -0.91
C ASN A 439 -23.04 -7.08 -2.07
N THR A 440 -22.08 -6.75 -2.92
CA THR A 440 -22.30 -5.88 -4.08
C THR A 440 -22.99 -6.63 -5.22
N VAL A 441 -22.61 -7.88 -5.46
CA VAL A 441 -23.13 -8.73 -6.54
C VAL A 441 -24.50 -9.32 -6.19
N SER A 442 -24.78 -9.58 -4.91
CA SER A 442 -26.04 -10.18 -4.46
C SER A 442 -27.21 -9.20 -4.41
N ARG A 443 -26.97 -7.89 -4.55
CA ARG A 443 -28.00 -6.84 -4.52
C ARG A 443 -28.04 -6.06 -5.83
N PRO A 444 -28.96 -6.35 -6.74
CA PRO A 444 -29.40 -5.35 -7.69
C PRO A 444 -30.28 -4.33 -6.94
N SER A 445 -29.77 -3.14 -6.71
CA SER A 445 -30.46 -1.91 -6.23
C SER A 445 -31.26 -1.99 -4.93
N ALA A 446 -30.92 -1.06 -4.04
CA ALA A 446 -31.60 -0.63 -2.82
C ALA A 446 -31.61 -1.65 -1.68
N VAL A 447 -30.92 -1.36 -0.63
CA VAL A 447 -31.33 -1.33 0.79
C VAL A 447 -30.16 -1.54 1.76
N ALA A 448 -30.04 -0.58 2.66
CA ALA A 448 -29.59 -0.63 4.05
C ALA A 448 -28.33 -1.44 4.43
N VAL A 449 -27.41 -0.70 4.88
CA VAL A 449 -26.18 -0.99 5.60
C VAL A 449 -26.46 -1.88 6.82
N SER A 450 -25.75 -2.99 6.91
CA SER A 450 -25.48 -3.64 8.18
C SER A 450 -24.40 -2.83 8.94
N ALA A 451 -24.57 -2.75 10.24
CA ALA A 451 -23.86 -1.91 11.18
C ALA A 451 -22.33 -1.94 11.06
N PRO A 452 -21.66 -0.85 11.43
CA PRO A 452 -20.23 -0.85 11.58
C PRO A 452 -19.82 -1.86 12.66
N ILE A 453 -18.72 -2.57 12.42
CA ILE A 453 -18.05 -3.36 13.45
C ILE A 453 -17.89 -2.47 14.68
N PRO A 454 -18.33 -2.88 15.89
CA PRO A 454 -18.25 -2.03 17.06
C PRO A 454 -16.79 -1.65 17.30
N ALA A 455 -16.50 -0.37 17.16
CA ALA A 455 -15.26 0.19 17.65
C ALA A 455 -15.23 -0.09 19.16
N LEU A 456 -14.21 -0.79 19.61
CA LEU A 456 -13.89 -0.93 21.04
C LEU A 456 -13.82 0.49 21.62
N ARG A 457 -14.93 0.94 22.21
CA ARG A 457 -14.97 2.14 23.02
C ARG A 457 -14.10 1.88 24.24
N SER A 458 -12.87 2.33 24.21
CA SER A 458 -12.07 2.55 25.41
C SER A 458 -12.81 3.55 26.26
N ALA A 459 -13.24 3.12 27.43
CA ALA A 459 -13.80 3.96 28.46
C ALA A 459 -12.71 4.92 28.97
N MET A 460 -12.70 6.14 28.44
CA MET A 460 -12.03 7.27 29.09
C MET A 460 -13.10 8.02 29.89
N ALA A 461 -13.08 7.82 31.21
CA ALA A 461 -13.78 8.68 32.13
C ALA A 461 -13.21 10.12 32.05
N PRO A 462 -14.04 11.17 32.13
CA PRO A 462 -13.55 12.55 32.11
C PRO A 462 -12.81 12.85 33.43
N ALA A 463 -11.55 13.26 33.32
CA ALA A 463 -10.79 13.80 34.42
C ALA A 463 -11.46 15.11 34.91
N GLY A 464 -11.71 15.16 36.21
CA GLY A 464 -12.42 16.24 36.87
C GLY A 464 -11.78 17.60 36.65
N SER A 465 -12.63 18.58 36.50
CA SER A 465 -12.33 20.02 36.46
C SER A 465 -11.71 20.48 37.80
N ILE A 466 -10.44 20.88 37.75
CA ILE A 466 -9.82 21.66 38.84
C ILE A 466 -10.17 23.12 38.61
N ARG A 467 -11.00 23.69 39.47
CA ARG A 467 -11.24 25.12 39.56
C ARG A 467 -10.01 25.85 40.14
N PRO A 468 -9.56 27.00 39.65
CA PRO A 468 -8.55 27.78 40.33
C PRO A 468 -9.17 28.50 41.54
N ALA A 469 -8.53 28.35 42.69
CA ALA A 469 -8.85 29.16 43.87
C ALA A 469 -8.32 30.57 43.72
N ALA A 470 -9.19 31.53 44.00
CA ALA A 470 -8.85 32.94 44.12
C ALA A 470 -8.03 33.19 45.39
N ARG A 471 -6.85 33.83 45.22
CA ARG A 471 -6.31 34.93 46.03
C ARG A 471 -5.08 35.51 45.32
#